data_588b9245e2a30488242dfb940f151afb
#
_entry.id   588b9245e2a30488242dfb940f151afb
#
_cell.length_a   1.000
_cell.length_b   1.000
_cell.length_c   1.000
_cell.angle_alpha   90.00
_cell.angle_beta   90.00
_cell.angle_gamma   90.00
#
_symmetry.space_group_name_H-M   'P 1'
#
loop_
_entity.id
_entity.type
_entity.pdbx_description
1 polymer ?
#
loop_
_entity_poly.entity_id
_entity_poly.type
_entity_poly.pdbx_seq_one_letter_code
_entity_poly.pdbx_strand_id
1 'polypeptide(L)'
;NLTVTRGINISGTLGVWTYDFSIGLFFDAKGNVGIQHSFAGGVTASAAPSISAAGYTTVTNAPDIFELENEGNNVGGALAAPVMGVPVYGSGDFVVTGDPNSSDKHYYEVTVAGGVGTPGGEVHAEISTTKTDASINVFDIIKKK
;
A
#
# COMPACT_ATOMS: atom_id res chain seq x y z
N ASN A 1 -16.50 1.51 -9.70
CA ASN A 1 -16.17 2.16 -8.42
C ASN A 1 -14.68 2.03 -8.20
N LEU A 2 -14.03 3.13 -7.84
CA LEU A 2 -12.59 3.16 -7.55
C LEU A 2 -12.37 3.85 -6.21
N THR A 3 -11.45 3.32 -5.44
CA THR A 3 -10.89 3.96 -4.25
C THR A 3 -9.41 4.23 -4.52
N VAL A 4 -8.97 5.42 -4.17
CA VAL A 4 -7.58 5.86 -4.37
C VAL A 4 -7.01 6.28 -3.02
N THR A 5 -5.83 5.81 -2.70
CA THR A 5 -5.05 6.21 -1.53
C THR A 5 -3.71 6.78 -1.96
N ARG A 6 -3.30 7.89 -1.37
CA ARG A 6 -1.98 8.49 -1.58
C ARG A 6 -1.33 8.84 -0.25
N GLY A 7 -0.07 8.53 -0.11
CA GLY A 7 0.62 8.76 1.15
C GLY A 7 2.11 8.50 1.09
N ILE A 8 2.65 8.23 2.25
CA ILE A 8 4.07 7.88 2.44
C ILE A 8 4.19 6.46 2.95
N ASN A 9 5.25 5.81 2.53
CA ASN A 9 5.59 4.45 2.85
C ASN A 9 7.03 4.37 3.33
N ILE A 10 7.26 3.56 4.35
CA ILE A 10 8.60 3.18 4.81
C ILE A 10 8.66 1.67 4.77
N SER A 11 9.64 1.13 4.08
CA SER A 11 9.85 -0.29 3.96
C SER A 11 11.29 -0.68 4.28
N GLY A 12 11.47 -1.93 4.67
CA GLY A 12 12.79 -2.47 4.98
C GLY A 12 12.85 -3.98 4.82
N THR A 13 14.04 -4.47 4.52
CA THR A 13 14.34 -5.90 4.47
C THR A 13 15.47 -6.23 5.41
N LEU A 14 15.36 -7.36 6.08
CA LEU A 14 16.41 -7.91 6.96
C LEU A 14 16.46 -9.43 6.78
N GLY A 15 17.53 -9.90 6.12
CA GLY A 15 17.62 -11.30 5.71
C GLY A 15 16.54 -11.65 4.70
N VAL A 16 15.71 -12.64 5.02
CA VAL A 16 14.56 -13.07 4.19
C VAL A 16 13.25 -12.37 4.57
N TRP A 17 13.28 -11.52 5.58
CA TRP A 17 12.10 -10.83 6.08
C TRP A 17 11.97 -9.44 5.47
N THR A 18 10.73 -9.05 5.17
CA THR A 18 10.39 -7.70 4.73
C THR A 18 9.31 -7.10 5.63
N TYR A 19 9.38 -5.79 5.83
CA TYR A 19 8.45 -5.02 6.64
C TYR A 19 8.09 -3.74 5.89
N ASP A 20 6.82 -3.39 5.99
CA ASP A 20 6.27 -2.24 5.29
C ASP A 20 5.28 -1.51 6.19
N PHE A 21 5.37 -0.19 6.24
CA PHE A 21 4.42 0.67 6.92
C PHE A 21 4.04 1.82 6.00
N SER A 22 2.75 2.05 5.85
CA SER A 22 2.23 3.17 5.06
C SER A 22 1.14 3.93 5.79
N ILE A 23 1.07 5.21 5.52
CA ILE A 23 -0.01 6.09 5.96
C ILE A 23 -0.38 7.02 4.81
N GLY A 24 -1.67 7.20 4.57
CA GLY A 24 -2.13 8.01 3.44
C GLY A 24 -3.55 8.52 3.59
N LEU A 25 -3.87 9.45 2.70
CA LEU A 25 -5.21 9.96 2.49
C LEU A 25 -5.92 9.12 1.43
N PHE A 26 -7.15 8.74 1.70
CA PHE A 26 -7.98 8.02 0.74
C PHE A 26 -9.18 8.83 0.28
N PHE A 27 -9.66 8.48 -0.93
CA PHE A 27 -10.91 8.95 -1.52
C PHE A 27 -11.61 7.76 -2.15
N ASP A 28 -12.90 7.59 -1.86
CA ASP A 28 -13.68 6.55 -2.49
C ASP A 28 -14.88 7.08 -3.30
N ALA A 29 -15.48 6.20 -4.09
CA ALA A 29 -16.60 6.55 -4.96
C ALA A 29 -17.90 6.91 -4.19
N LYS A 30 -17.98 6.58 -2.91
CA LYS A 30 -19.10 6.91 -2.03
C LYS A 30 -18.96 8.28 -1.36
N GLY A 31 -17.84 8.98 -1.62
CA GLY A 31 -17.55 10.29 -1.06
C GLY A 31 -16.91 10.28 0.32
N ASN A 32 -16.39 9.13 0.76
CA ASN A 32 -15.60 9.07 1.97
C ASN A 32 -14.19 9.58 1.70
N VAL A 33 -13.71 10.41 2.59
CA VAL A 33 -12.35 10.96 2.59
C VAL A 33 -11.78 10.79 3.99
N GLY A 34 -10.56 10.33 4.10
CA GLY A 34 -9.97 10.13 5.43
C GLY A 34 -8.53 9.67 5.39
N ILE A 35 -8.06 9.24 6.55
CA ILE A 35 -6.70 8.76 6.78
C ILE A 35 -6.74 7.26 7.05
N GLN A 36 -5.83 6.56 6.42
CA GLN A 36 -5.67 5.13 6.50
C GLN A 36 -4.19 4.79 6.74
N HIS A 37 -3.94 3.77 7.56
CA HIS A 37 -2.61 3.19 7.68
C HIS A 37 -2.63 1.70 7.38
N SER A 38 -1.50 1.17 6.92
CA SER A 38 -1.33 -0.23 6.62
C SER A 38 0.01 -0.73 7.15
N PHE A 39 -0.01 -1.94 7.66
CA PHE A 39 1.17 -2.70 8.07
C PHE A 39 1.27 -3.96 7.22
N ALA A 40 2.44 -4.23 6.68
CA ALA A 40 2.71 -5.46 5.96
C ALA A 40 3.98 -6.11 6.47
N GLY A 41 4.01 -7.42 6.40
CA GLY A 41 5.19 -8.23 6.73
C GLY A 41 5.18 -9.51 5.92
N GLY A 42 6.35 -10.00 5.57
CA GLY A 42 6.45 -11.20 4.76
C GLY A 42 7.87 -11.62 4.47
N VAL A 43 8.05 -12.22 3.31
CA VAL A 43 9.33 -12.79 2.86
C VAL A 43 9.78 -12.12 1.57
N THR A 44 11.08 -12.00 1.42
CA THR A 44 11.71 -11.39 0.24
C THR A 44 12.85 -12.25 -0.29
N ALA A 45 13.02 -12.20 -1.60
CA ALA A 45 14.22 -12.66 -2.28
C ALA A 45 15.17 -11.46 -2.47
N SER A 46 15.88 -11.09 -1.42
CA SER A 46 16.88 -10.03 -1.42
C SER A 46 18.17 -10.54 -0.78
N ALA A 47 19.29 -10.15 -1.34
CA ALA A 47 20.61 -10.58 -0.85
C ALA A 47 21.15 -9.69 0.28
N ALA A 48 20.59 -8.49 0.51
CA ALA A 48 21.14 -7.52 1.45
C ALA A 48 20.04 -6.80 2.24
N PRO A 49 20.32 -6.38 3.47
CA PRO A 49 19.44 -5.48 4.22
C PRO A 49 19.20 -4.19 3.45
N SER A 50 17.96 -3.70 3.48
CA SER A 50 17.59 -2.46 2.81
C SER A 50 16.57 -1.66 3.62
N ILE A 51 16.52 -0.36 3.36
CA ILE A 51 15.50 0.54 3.86
C ILE A 51 15.13 1.52 2.75
N SER A 52 13.86 1.86 2.66
CA SER A 52 13.36 2.86 1.71
C SER A 52 12.28 3.74 2.32
N ALA A 53 12.17 4.95 1.79
CA ALA A 53 11.09 5.88 2.06
C ALA A 53 10.56 6.43 0.74
N ALA A 54 9.25 6.33 0.53
CA ALA A 54 8.64 6.66 -0.75
C ALA A 54 7.26 7.30 -0.57
N GLY A 55 6.88 8.11 -1.56
CA GLY A 55 5.48 8.45 -1.79
C GLY A 55 4.81 7.32 -2.57
N TYR A 56 3.58 6.97 -2.23
CA TYR A 56 2.85 5.91 -2.92
C TYR A 56 1.46 6.36 -3.38
N THR A 57 0.96 5.65 -4.37
CA THR A 57 -0.44 5.71 -4.80
C THR A 57 -0.97 4.30 -4.97
N THR A 58 -2.10 4.02 -4.32
CA THR A 58 -2.85 2.77 -4.49
C THR A 58 -4.17 3.06 -5.17
N VAL A 59 -4.52 2.23 -6.14
CA VAL A 59 -5.82 2.22 -6.80
C VAL A 59 -6.45 0.85 -6.62
N THR A 60 -7.70 0.82 -6.18
CA THR A 60 -8.43 -0.42 -5.95
C THR A 60 -9.84 -0.36 -6.53
N ASN A 61 -10.40 -1.52 -6.89
CA ASN A 61 -11.78 -1.67 -7.33
C ASN A 61 -12.79 -1.81 -6.17
N ALA A 62 -12.35 -1.71 -4.92
CA ALA A 62 -13.24 -1.70 -3.77
C ALA A 62 -14.23 -0.52 -3.84
N PRO A 63 -15.50 -0.73 -3.52
CA PRO A 63 -16.52 0.31 -3.61
C PRO A 63 -16.37 1.41 -2.55
N ASP A 64 -15.76 1.09 -1.43
CA ASP A 64 -15.41 2.02 -0.37
C ASP A 64 -14.20 1.56 0.41
N ILE A 65 -13.67 2.46 1.21
CA ILE A 65 -12.46 2.23 1.99
C ILE A 65 -12.64 1.18 3.09
N PHE A 66 -13.84 1.05 3.64
CA PHE A 66 -14.10 0.14 4.76
C PHE A 66 -14.02 -1.33 4.32
N GLU A 67 -14.24 -1.61 3.04
CA GLU A 67 -14.04 -2.94 2.46
C GLU A 67 -12.55 -3.34 2.42
N LEU A 68 -11.63 -2.39 2.56
CA LEU A 68 -10.19 -2.61 2.59
C LEU A 68 -9.63 -2.80 4.00
N GLU A 69 -10.44 -2.65 5.04
CA GLU A 69 -10.03 -2.85 6.46
C GLU A 69 -9.83 -4.31 6.83
N ASN A 70 -9.36 -5.10 5.89
CA ASN A 70 -9.12 -6.52 6.07
C ASN A 70 -7.66 -6.87 5.76
N GLU A 71 -7.35 -8.13 5.99
CA GLU A 71 -6.08 -8.71 5.62
C GLU A 71 -5.97 -8.81 4.10
N GLY A 72 -4.84 -8.38 3.55
CA GLY A 72 -4.51 -8.47 2.14
C GLY A 72 -3.26 -9.31 1.90
N ASN A 73 -3.25 -10.03 0.78
CA ASN A 73 -2.08 -10.74 0.28
C ASN A 73 -1.42 -9.90 -0.79
N ASN A 74 -0.17 -9.57 -0.59
CA ASN A 74 0.61 -8.68 -1.43
C ASN A 74 1.77 -9.43 -2.11
N VAL A 75 1.92 -9.22 -3.39
CA VAL A 75 3.09 -9.66 -4.17
C VAL A 75 3.62 -8.48 -4.95
N GLY A 76 4.90 -8.23 -4.85
CA GLY A 76 5.50 -7.09 -5.51
C GLY A 76 7.01 -7.18 -5.65
N GLY A 77 7.56 -6.09 -6.10
CA GLY A 77 9.00 -5.93 -6.27
C GLY A 77 9.42 -4.48 -6.23
N ALA A 78 10.68 -4.29 -5.89
CA ALA A 78 11.27 -2.97 -5.79
C ALA A 78 12.67 -2.95 -6.40
N LEU A 79 13.06 -1.79 -6.87
CA LEU A 79 14.37 -1.51 -7.41
C LEU A 79 14.84 -0.15 -6.91
N ALA A 80 16.07 -0.09 -6.43
CA ALA A 80 16.73 1.16 -6.13
C ALA A 80 18.11 1.21 -6.80
N ALA A 81 18.39 2.31 -7.44
CA ALA A 81 19.64 2.52 -8.16
C ALA A 81 20.13 3.96 -8.00
N PRO A 82 21.46 4.19 -7.96
CA PRO A 82 21.99 5.54 -7.91
C PRO A 82 21.74 6.25 -9.25
N VAL A 83 21.10 7.41 -9.18
CA VAL A 83 20.90 8.32 -10.32
C VAL A 83 21.49 9.67 -9.93
N MET A 84 22.55 10.09 -10.61
CA MET A 84 23.30 11.33 -10.31
C MET A 84 23.72 11.45 -8.81
N GLY A 85 24.09 10.31 -8.21
CA GLY A 85 24.50 10.25 -6.80
C GLY A 85 23.34 10.12 -5.79
N VAL A 86 22.10 10.12 -6.24
CA VAL A 86 20.92 9.95 -5.39
C VAL A 86 20.38 8.52 -5.53
N PRO A 87 20.15 7.77 -4.44
CA PRO A 87 19.61 6.42 -4.49
C PRO A 87 18.09 6.43 -4.75
N VAL A 88 17.71 6.51 -6.01
CA VAL A 88 16.30 6.54 -6.44
C VAL A 88 15.67 5.16 -6.29
N TYR A 89 14.50 5.11 -5.66
CA TYR A 89 13.72 3.92 -5.38
C TYR A 89 12.41 3.92 -6.16
N GLY A 90 12.00 2.76 -6.64
CA GLY A 90 10.68 2.53 -7.21
C GLY A 90 10.17 1.14 -6.86
N SER A 91 8.89 1.01 -6.59
CA SER A 91 8.23 -0.28 -6.33
C SER A 91 6.88 -0.37 -7.00
N GLY A 92 6.43 -1.61 -7.20
CA GLY A 92 5.10 -1.94 -7.65
C GLY A 92 4.60 -3.19 -6.95
N ASP A 93 3.36 -3.12 -6.46
CA ASP A 93 2.72 -4.17 -5.69
C ASP A 93 1.31 -4.45 -6.22
N PHE A 94 0.95 -5.72 -6.20
CA PHE A 94 -0.39 -6.20 -6.47
C PHE A 94 -0.94 -6.85 -5.20
N VAL A 95 -2.10 -6.38 -4.73
CA VAL A 95 -2.71 -6.82 -3.49
C VAL A 95 -4.08 -7.42 -3.78
N VAL A 96 -4.38 -8.54 -3.15
CA VAL A 96 -5.72 -9.12 -3.11
C VAL A 96 -6.22 -9.04 -1.67
N THR A 97 -7.26 -8.27 -1.45
CA THR A 97 -7.89 -8.09 -0.15
C THR A 97 -9.07 -9.04 0.00
N GLY A 98 -9.19 -9.67 1.17
CA GLY A 98 -10.19 -10.67 1.50
C GLY A 98 -9.58 -12.06 1.67
N ASP A 99 -10.32 -12.97 2.29
CA ASP A 99 -9.88 -14.36 2.45
C ASP A 99 -10.00 -15.11 1.12
N PRO A 100 -8.89 -15.61 0.55
CA PRO A 100 -8.91 -16.34 -0.71
C PRO A 100 -9.70 -17.66 -0.64
N ASN A 101 -9.95 -18.18 0.57
CA ASN A 101 -10.73 -19.41 0.79
C ASN A 101 -12.21 -19.13 1.08
N SER A 102 -12.61 -17.88 1.19
CA SER A 102 -13.99 -17.46 1.41
C SER A 102 -14.71 -17.23 0.08
N SER A 103 -16.02 -17.47 0.07
CA SER A 103 -16.90 -17.08 -1.03
C SER A 103 -17.22 -15.58 -1.05
N ASP A 104 -16.68 -14.82 -0.08
CA ASP A 104 -16.85 -13.38 0.03
C ASP A 104 -16.12 -12.63 -1.08
N LYS A 105 -16.51 -11.37 -1.27
CA LYS A 105 -15.96 -10.53 -2.33
C LYS A 105 -14.47 -10.26 -2.08
N HIS A 106 -13.69 -10.44 -3.15
CA HIS A 106 -12.30 -10.04 -3.20
C HIS A 106 -12.15 -8.73 -3.94
N TYR A 107 -11.24 -7.89 -3.46
CA TYR A 107 -10.86 -6.64 -4.11
C TYR A 107 -9.40 -6.69 -4.50
N TYR A 108 -9.09 -6.04 -5.61
CA TYR A 108 -7.75 -5.98 -6.17
C TYR A 108 -7.21 -4.57 -6.06
N GLU A 109 -5.95 -4.46 -5.68
CA GLU A 109 -5.25 -3.19 -5.55
C GLU A 109 -3.95 -3.24 -6.33
N VAL A 110 -3.61 -2.11 -6.90
CA VAL A 110 -2.29 -1.87 -7.50
C VAL A 110 -1.69 -0.67 -6.77
N THR A 111 -0.50 -0.88 -6.22
CA THR A 111 0.28 0.18 -5.57
C THR A 111 1.54 0.45 -6.36
N VAL A 112 1.84 1.72 -6.57
CA VAL A 112 3.12 2.18 -7.10
C VAL A 112 3.73 3.18 -6.13
N ALA A 113 5.02 3.09 -5.94
CA ALA A 113 5.75 4.01 -5.06
C ALA A 113 7.05 4.48 -5.69
N GLY A 114 7.46 5.68 -5.33
CA GLY A 114 8.72 6.27 -5.77
C GLY A 114 9.32 7.14 -4.67
N GLY A 115 10.62 7.05 -4.50
CA GLY A 115 11.32 7.77 -3.44
C GLY A 115 12.82 7.47 -3.41
N VAL A 116 13.35 7.27 -2.22
CA VAL A 116 14.76 6.95 -2.00
C VAL A 116 14.89 5.66 -1.20
N GLY A 117 15.95 4.91 -1.47
CA GLY A 117 16.18 3.65 -0.78
C GLY A 117 17.57 3.10 -0.97
N THR A 118 17.94 2.10 -0.18
CA THR A 118 19.19 1.38 -0.32
C THR A 118 19.25 0.74 -1.73
N PRO A 119 20.34 0.94 -2.50
CA PRO A 119 20.50 0.35 -3.81
C PRO A 119 20.38 -1.18 -3.79
N GLY A 120 19.67 -1.72 -4.76
CA GLY A 120 19.42 -3.15 -4.92
C GLY A 120 18.05 -3.41 -5.52
N GLY A 121 17.74 -4.69 -5.72
CA GLY A 121 16.45 -5.16 -6.19
C GLY A 121 15.92 -6.27 -5.30
N GLU A 122 14.60 -6.39 -5.23
CA GLU A 122 13.95 -7.45 -4.46
C GLU A 122 12.59 -7.82 -5.06
N VAL A 123 12.17 -9.03 -4.77
CA VAL A 123 10.80 -9.52 -5.00
C VAL A 123 10.28 -10.01 -3.67
N HIS A 124 9.05 -9.66 -3.32
CA HIS A 124 8.48 -9.99 -2.01
C HIS A 124 7.06 -10.53 -2.10
N ALA A 125 6.69 -11.27 -1.06
CA ALA A 125 5.31 -11.67 -0.77
C ALA A 125 5.01 -11.32 0.70
N GLU A 126 3.95 -10.58 0.93
CA GLU A 126 3.59 -10.03 2.23
C GLU A 126 2.12 -10.25 2.56
N ILE A 127 1.82 -10.22 3.86
CA ILE A 127 0.46 -10.11 4.37
C ILE A 127 0.33 -8.71 4.97
N SER A 128 -0.66 -7.97 4.54
CA SER A 128 -0.94 -6.60 4.99
C SER A 128 -2.21 -6.52 5.82
N THR A 129 -2.25 -5.60 6.76
CA THR A 129 -3.44 -5.22 7.51
C THR A 129 -3.64 -3.73 7.40
N THR A 130 -4.81 -3.32 6.97
CA THR A 130 -5.17 -1.92 6.73
C THR A 130 -6.26 -1.49 7.69
N LYS A 131 -6.14 -0.28 8.25
CA LYS A 131 -7.13 0.34 9.15
C LYS A 131 -7.37 1.78 8.77
N THR A 132 -8.63 2.21 8.91
CA THR A 132 -9.03 3.61 8.76
C THR A 132 -8.96 4.30 10.11
N ASP A 133 -8.17 5.36 10.21
CA ASP A 133 -7.97 6.11 11.45
C ASP A 133 -9.03 7.20 11.64
N ALA A 134 -9.41 7.87 10.56
CA ALA A 134 -10.43 8.90 10.55
C ALA A 134 -11.04 9.02 9.15
N SER A 135 -12.35 9.30 9.11
CA SER A 135 -13.04 9.53 7.84
C SER A 135 -14.22 10.49 7.99
N ILE A 136 -14.52 11.19 6.91
CA ILE A 136 -15.73 12.01 6.74
C ILE A 136 -16.37 11.64 5.40
N ASN A 137 -17.70 11.79 5.30
CA ASN A 137 -18.39 11.67 4.02
C ASN A 137 -18.76 13.06 3.51
N VAL A 138 -18.17 13.47 2.40
CA VAL A 138 -18.37 14.82 1.84
C VAL A 138 -19.76 15.02 1.29
N PHE A 139 -20.42 13.96 0.80
CA PHE A 139 -21.81 14.06 0.31
C PHE A 139 -22.81 14.31 1.43
N ASP A 140 -22.58 13.78 2.63
CA ASP A 140 -23.42 14.04 3.78
C ASP A 140 -23.29 15.47 4.31
N ILE A 141 -22.12 16.06 4.16
CA ILE A 141 -21.89 17.48 4.52
C ILE A 141 -22.64 18.41 3.57
N ILE A 142 -22.66 18.08 2.28
CA ILE A 142 -23.33 18.89 1.25
C ILE A 142 -24.86 18.81 1.40
N LYS A 143 -25.40 17.64 1.74
CA LYS A 143 -26.86 17.44 1.93
C LYS A 143 -27.44 18.17 3.15
N LYS A 144 -26.61 18.54 4.11
CA LYS A 144 -27.02 19.27 5.34
C LYS A 144 -27.06 20.79 5.17
N LYS A 145 -26.66 21.29 4.03
CA LYS A 145 -26.79 22.72 3.63
C LYS A 145 -28.00 22.94 2.74
#